data_e86f5e0c83119fe7387dd4361c6b4a16
#
_entry.id   e86f5e0c83119fe7387dd4361c6b4a16
#
_cell.length_a   1.000
_cell.length_b   1.000
_cell.length_c   1.000
_cell.angle_alpha   90.00
_cell.angle_beta   90.00
_cell.angle_gamma   90.00
#
_symmetry.space_group_name_H-M   'P 1'
#
loop_
_entity.id
_entity.type
_entity.pdbx_description
1 polymer ?
#
loop_
_entity_poly.entity_id
_entity_poly.type
_entity_poly.pdbx_seq_one_letter_code
_entity_poly.pdbx_strand_id
1 'polypeptide(L)'
;MQIINHDLIRTLPVKQGEIQRDLSQDILKLAVVERYGKTGGVGVGFVQGFTLKKGALAYSMSHDHHNIVTVGVSDSDMAIAVNEVARLHGGLTVVCDGNVMDSMCLPIGGLMSECGADEVMRLLDGMNEAARQLGCQMPAPFMTLSFVSLPTVPELGL
;
A
#
# COMPACT_ATOMS: atom_id res chain seq x y z
N MET A 1 4.54 -1.52 -19.12
CA MET A 1 5.10 -0.66 -18.06
C MET A 1 6.31 -1.39 -17.51
N GLN A 2 7.48 -0.78 -17.53
CA GLN A 2 8.69 -1.38 -16.95
C GLN A 2 8.80 -0.84 -15.52
N ILE A 3 8.67 -1.71 -14.52
CA ILE A 3 8.94 -1.35 -13.13
C ILE A 3 10.43 -1.58 -12.90
N ILE A 4 11.17 -0.50 -12.66
CA ILE A 4 12.58 -0.56 -12.33
C ILE A 4 12.68 -0.25 -10.84
N ASN A 5 13.02 -1.24 -10.04
CA ASN A 5 13.37 -1.04 -8.64
C ASN A 5 14.87 -0.82 -8.54
N HIS A 6 15.25 0.25 -7.86
CA HIS A 6 16.62 0.54 -7.52
C HIS A 6 16.77 0.58 -6.01
N ASP A 7 17.80 -0.04 -5.49
CA ASP A 7 18.22 0.14 -4.12
C ASP A 7 18.77 1.55 -3.94
N LEU A 8 18.14 2.30 -3.06
CA LEU A 8 18.52 3.66 -2.76
C LEU A 8 19.11 3.72 -1.35
N ILE A 9 20.38 4.14 -1.27
CA ILE A 9 20.98 4.44 0.04
C ILE A 9 20.62 5.88 0.40
N ARG A 10 19.93 6.05 1.53
CA ARG A 10 19.48 7.34 2.05
C ARG A 10 19.77 7.43 3.55
N THR A 11 20.07 8.63 4.02
CA THR A 11 20.14 8.93 5.46
C THR A 11 18.76 9.39 5.90
N LEU A 12 18.16 8.65 6.83
CA LEU A 12 16.85 8.98 7.39
C LEU A 12 16.99 9.45 8.84
N PRO A 13 16.13 10.36 9.31
CA PRO A 13 16.10 10.78 10.68
C PRO A 13 15.70 9.63 11.61
N VAL A 14 16.30 9.58 12.80
CA VAL A 14 15.93 8.65 13.85
C VAL A 14 15.35 9.44 15.03
N LYS A 15 14.17 9.05 15.50
CA LYS A 15 13.53 9.64 16.66
C LYS A 15 13.12 8.54 17.63
N GLN A 16 13.54 8.66 18.88
CA GLN A 16 13.26 7.65 19.93
C GLN A 16 13.67 6.21 19.57
N GLY A 17 14.74 6.05 18.80
CA GLY A 17 15.23 4.75 18.34
C GLY A 17 14.54 4.21 17.07
N GLU A 18 13.56 4.91 16.53
CA GLU A 18 12.85 4.52 15.31
C GLU A 18 13.27 5.36 14.10
N ILE A 19 13.51 4.70 12.97
CA ILE A 19 13.75 5.36 11.69
C ILE A 19 12.44 6.04 11.24
N GLN A 20 12.54 7.31 10.88
CA GLN A 20 11.40 8.11 10.45
C GLN A 20 11.36 8.24 8.92
N ARG A 21 10.15 8.36 8.38
CA ARG A 21 9.95 8.78 6.99
C ARG A 21 10.49 10.20 6.75
N ASP A 22 10.75 10.52 5.50
CA ASP A 22 11.16 11.86 5.08
C ASP A 22 10.34 12.33 3.87
N LEU A 23 9.32 13.12 4.14
CA LEU A 23 8.43 13.64 3.10
C LEU A 23 9.12 14.63 2.15
N SER A 24 10.21 15.25 2.58
CA SER A 24 10.96 16.17 1.71
C SER A 24 11.70 15.43 0.60
N GLN A 25 12.07 14.17 0.86
CA GLN A 25 12.68 13.25 -0.11
C GLN A 25 11.66 12.27 -0.71
N ASP A 26 10.36 12.41 -0.41
CA ASP A 26 9.32 11.45 -0.79
C ASP A 26 9.62 10.02 -0.30
N ILE A 27 10.17 9.89 0.91
CA ILE A 27 10.42 8.59 1.52
C ILE A 27 9.33 8.30 2.54
N LEU A 28 8.55 7.27 2.25
CA LEU A 28 7.40 6.82 3.02
C LEU A 28 7.68 5.49 3.70
N LYS A 29 6.93 5.21 4.78
CA LYS A 29 6.94 3.87 5.39
C LYS A 29 6.13 2.93 4.52
N LEU A 30 6.66 1.72 4.34
CA LEU A 30 6.01 0.58 3.70
C LEU A 30 5.90 -0.55 4.72
N ALA A 31 4.80 -1.26 4.74
CA ALA A 31 4.68 -2.46 5.55
C ALA A 31 4.00 -3.58 4.77
N VAL A 32 4.46 -4.81 5.03
CA VAL A 32 3.84 -6.06 4.55
C VAL A 32 3.32 -6.80 5.77
N VAL A 33 2.01 -7.02 5.82
CA VAL A 33 1.32 -7.63 6.95
C VAL A 33 0.80 -9.01 6.53
N GLU A 34 1.22 -10.05 7.25
CA GLU A 34 0.77 -11.41 7.00
C GLU A 34 -0.74 -11.51 7.15
N ARG A 35 -1.40 -12.06 6.11
CA ARG A 35 -2.87 -12.09 6.01
C ARG A 35 -3.49 -13.41 6.43
N TYR A 36 -2.71 -14.49 6.42
CA TYR A 36 -3.24 -15.86 6.51
C TYR A 36 -3.33 -16.41 7.94
N GLY A 37 -3.03 -15.59 8.94
CA GLY A 37 -3.16 -15.95 10.36
C GLY A 37 -2.17 -17.02 10.83
N LYS A 38 -1.03 -17.17 10.15
CA LYS A 38 -0.01 -18.18 10.51
C LYS A 38 0.95 -17.67 11.57
N THR A 39 1.45 -16.47 11.41
CA THR A 39 2.51 -15.91 12.26
C THR A 39 2.16 -14.55 12.86
N GLY A 40 1.24 -13.81 12.22
CA GLY A 40 0.98 -12.41 12.54
C GLY A 40 2.18 -11.48 12.22
N GLY A 41 3.09 -11.95 11.35
CA GLY A 41 4.31 -11.23 11.01
C GLY A 41 4.04 -9.92 10.27
N VAL A 42 4.87 -8.90 10.57
CA VAL A 42 4.87 -7.61 9.89
C VAL A 42 6.31 -7.27 9.49
N GLY A 43 6.54 -7.15 8.19
CA GLY A 43 7.78 -6.57 7.66
C GLY A 43 7.60 -5.08 7.44
N VAL A 44 8.61 -4.28 7.82
CA VAL A 44 8.59 -2.82 7.65
C VAL A 44 9.82 -2.37 6.89
N GLY A 45 9.59 -1.49 5.92
CA GLY A 45 10.64 -0.87 5.11
C GLY A 45 10.27 0.56 4.72
N PHE A 46 11.03 1.10 3.79
CA PHE A 46 10.82 2.45 3.27
C PHE A 46 10.81 2.40 1.74
N VAL A 47 10.00 3.26 1.14
CA VAL A 47 9.85 3.35 -0.32
C VAL A 47 9.82 4.81 -0.75
N GLN A 48 10.36 5.08 -1.93
CA GLN A 48 10.33 6.40 -2.57
C GLN A 48 9.49 6.34 -3.85
N GLY A 49 8.76 7.41 -4.18
CA GLY A 49 8.07 7.56 -5.47
C GLY A 49 6.56 7.65 -5.37
N PHE A 50 5.94 7.39 -4.22
CA PHE A 50 4.48 7.45 -4.06
C PHE A 50 3.92 8.87 -3.92
N THR A 51 4.75 9.84 -3.55
CA THR A 51 4.43 11.27 -3.44
C THR A 51 3.28 11.63 -2.48
N LEU A 52 2.83 10.69 -1.65
CA LEU A 52 1.78 10.96 -0.66
C LEU A 52 2.20 12.08 0.30
N LYS A 53 1.28 13.00 0.56
CA LYS A 53 1.45 14.11 1.51
C LYS A 53 0.75 13.83 2.84
N LYS A 54 -0.23 12.94 2.85
CA LYS A 54 -1.01 12.50 4.02
C LYS A 54 -1.62 11.13 3.76
N GLY A 55 -2.16 10.51 4.81
CA GLY A 55 -2.92 9.28 4.71
C GLY A 55 -2.11 8.03 4.38
N ALA A 56 -2.80 6.99 3.96
CA ALA A 56 -2.23 5.69 3.61
C ALA A 56 -3.07 4.96 2.55
N LEU A 57 -2.40 4.07 1.82
CA LEU A 57 -3.00 3.10 0.89
C LEU A 57 -2.71 1.69 1.38
N ALA A 58 -3.66 0.77 1.21
CA ALA A 58 -3.43 -0.66 1.46
C ALA A 58 -4.06 -1.52 0.36
N TYR A 59 -3.47 -2.71 0.11
CA TYR A 59 -3.87 -3.61 -0.94
C TYR A 59 -3.53 -5.07 -0.59
N SER A 60 -4.43 -6.01 -0.89
CA SER A 60 -4.23 -7.45 -0.63
C SER A 60 -3.73 -8.24 -1.85
N MET A 61 -3.79 -7.68 -3.06
CA MET A 61 -3.30 -8.35 -4.27
C MET A 61 -1.81 -8.05 -4.49
N SER A 62 -0.99 -8.51 -3.56
CA SER A 62 0.45 -8.36 -3.60
C SER A 62 1.10 -9.59 -4.22
N HIS A 63 1.85 -9.43 -5.29
CA HIS A 63 2.48 -10.54 -6.01
C HIS A 63 3.74 -11.05 -5.26
N ASP A 64 3.94 -12.35 -5.11
CA ASP A 64 3.02 -13.49 -5.32
C ASP A 64 2.47 -13.99 -3.98
N HIS A 65 2.91 -13.36 -2.85
CA HIS A 65 2.61 -13.80 -1.48
C HIS A 65 1.20 -13.43 -1.01
N HIS A 66 0.53 -12.46 -1.67
CA HIS A 66 -0.83 -12.00 -1.39
C HIS A 66 -1.08 -11.57 0.07
N ASN A 67 -0.05 -11.11 0.76
CA ASN A 67 -0.17 -10.43 2.04
C ASN A 67 -0.74 -9.01 1.85
N ILE A 68 -1.13 -8.36 2.93
CA ILE A 68 -1.57 -6.96 2.84
C ILE A 68 -0.34 -6.08 2.80
N VAL A 69 -0.20 -5.29 1.74
CA VAL A 69 0.85 -4.27 1.61
C VAL A 69 0.24 -2.90 1.82
N THR A 70 0.89 -2.08 2.62
CA THR A 70 0.46 -0.70 2.90
C THR A 70 1.62 0.27 2.79
N VAL A 71 1.34 1.46 2.26
CA VAL A 71 2.27 2.59 2.20
C VAL A 71 1.58 3.83 2.76
N GLY A 72 2.28 4.61 3.57
CA GLY A 72 1.64 5.77 4.16
C GLY A 72 2.56 6.78 4.84
N VAL A 73 1.95 7.91 5.15
CA VAL A 73 2.55 9.03 5.88
C VAL A 73 2.37 8.86 7.38
N SER A 74 1.32 8.19 7.83
CA SER A 74 0.96 8.01 9.23
C SER A 74 0.82 6.53 9.56
N ASP A 75 1.47 6.08 10.62
CA ASP A 75 1.37 4.69 11.08
C ASP A 75 -0.07 4.33 11.50
N SER A 76 -0.79 5.29 12.08
CA SER A 76 -2.20 5.10 12.43
C SER A 76 -3.08 4.90 11.20
N ASP A 77 -2.90 5.70 10.15
CA ASP A 77 -3.65 5.53 8.92
C ASP A 77 -3.30 4.22 8.20
N MET A 78 -2.02 3.82 8.23
CA MET A 78 -1.58 2.52 7.69
C MET A 78 -2.25 1.36 8.44
N ALA A 79 -2.31 1.43 9.78
CA ALA A 79 -2.97 0.40 10.58
C ALA A 79 -4.48 0.32 10.29
N ILE A 80 -5.16 1.47 10.15
CA ILE A 80 -6.57 1.52 9.79
C ILE A 80 -6.79 0.93 8.39
N ALA A 81 -5.93 1.28 7.42
CA ALA A 81 -6.01 0.78 6.06
C ALA A 81 -5.85 -0.75 6.00
N VAL A 82 -4.88 -1.30 6.73
CA VAL A 82 -4.67 -2.75 6.85
C VAL A 82 -5.89 -3.44 7.48
N ASN A 83 -6.39 -2.89 8.59
CA ASN A 83 -7.57 -3.44 9.28
C ASN A 83 -8.83 -3.40 8.41
N GLU A 84 -9.00 -2.36 7.61
CA GLU A 84 -10.12 -2.28 6.66
C GLU A 84 -10.01 -3.34 5.56
N VAL A 85 -8.82 -3.53 4.96
CA VAL A 85 -8.60 -4.63 4.00
C VAL A 85 -8.85 -6.00 4.63
N ALA A 86 -8.43 -6.19 5.90
CA ALA A 86 -8.71 -7.43 6.64
C ALA A 86 -10.22 -7.62 6.88
N ARG A 87 -10.95 -6.56 7.28
CA ARG A 87 -12.41 -6.58 7.48
C ARG A 87 -13.17 -6.94 6.20
N LEU A 88 -12.67 -6.50 5.05
CA LEU A 88 -13.22 -6.82 3.73
C LEU A 88 -12.82 -8.23 3.24
N HIS A 89 -12.02 -8.97 4.00
CA HIS A 89 -11.39 -10.23 3.57
C HIS A 89 -10.51 -10.10 2.33
N GLY A 90 -10.07 -8.89 2.03
CA GLY A 90 -9.22 -8.50 0.91
C GLY A 90 -9.82 -7.38 0.08
N GLY A 91 -8.96 -6.59 -0.54
CA GLY A 91 -9.37 -5.43 -1.31
C GLY A 91 -8.33 -4.33 -1.35
N LEU A 92 -8.80 -3.16 -1.68
CA LEU A 92 -8.05 -1.90 -1.73
C LEU A 92 -8.68 -0.92 -0.73
N THR A 93 -7.85 -0.07 -0.14
CA THR A 93 -8.33 0.96 0.79
C THR A 93 -7.47 2.21 0.71
N VAL A 94 -8.12 3.37 0.84
CA VAL A 94 -7.52 4.69 1.01
C VAL A 94 -8.00 5.26 2.33
N VAL A 95 -7.07 5.67 3.18
CA VAL A 95 -7.34 6.23 4.52
C VAL A 95 -6.68 7.58 4.68
N CYS A 96 -7.34 8.51 5.34
CA CYS A 96 -6.78 9.82 5.70
C CYS A 96 -7.35 10.31 7.03
N ASP A 97 -6.47 10.80 7.89
CA ASP A 97 -6.84 11.42 9.17
C ASP A 97 -7.77 10.51 10.02
N GLY A 98 -7.46 9.21 10.05
CA GLY A 98 -8.20 8.22 10.80
C GLY A 98 -9.50 7.72 10.17
N ASN A 99 -9.84 8.17 8.95
CA ASN A 99 -11.08 7.82 8.26
C ASN A 99 -10.81 7.07 6.96
N VAL A 100 -11.59 6.03 6.70
CA VAL A 100 -11.62 5.38 5.38
C VAL A 100 -12.28 6.34 4.39
N MET A 101 -11.53 6.78 3.40
CA MET A 101 -12.02 7.65 2.33
C MET A 101 -12.74 6.85 1.25
N ASP A 102 -12.16 5.71 0.87
CA ASP A 102 -12.72 4.80 -0.12
C ASP A 102 -12.17 3.39 0.08
N SER A 103 -12.94 2.40 -0.34
CA SER A 103 -12.51 1.00 -0.31
C SER A 103 -13.20 0.17 -1.40
N MET A 104 -12.47 -0.81 -1.94
CA MET A 104 -12.98 -1.77 -2.91
C MET A 104 -12.73 -3.19 -2.41
N CYS A 105 -13.82 -3.95 -2.21
CA CYS A 105 -13.76 -5.35 -1.78
C CYS A 105 -13.36 -6.27 -2.94
N LEU A 106 -12.53 -7.27 -2.63
CA LEU A 106 -12.17 -8.37 -3.53
C LEU A 106 -12.54 -9.70 -2.86
N PRO A 107 -13.83 -10.11 -2.88
CA PRO A 107 -14.33 -11.21 -2.06
C PRO A 107 -13.79 -12.59 -2.47
N ILE A 108 -13.34 -12.74 -3.70
CA ILE A 108 -12.80 -14.02 -4.17
C ILE A 108 -11.32 -14.10 -3.83
N GLY A 109 -11.03 -14.76 -2.70
CA GLY A 109 -9.66 -14.96 -2.20
C GLY A 109 -8.91 -13.69 -1.80
N GLY A 110 -9.58 -12.53 -1.77
CA GLY A 110 -8.94 -11.23 -1.59
C GLY A 110 -8.21 -10.71 -2.83
N LEU A 111 -8.50 -11.26 -4.00
CA LEU A 111 -7.76 -11.04 -5.25
C LEU A 111 -8.66 -10.63 -6.41
N MET A 112 -9.90 -11.07 -6.43
CA MET A 112 -10.80 -10.87 -7.57
C MET A 112 -12.17 -10.34 -7.10
N SER A 113 -12.78 -9.53 -7.97
CA SER A 113 -14.12 -9.00 -7.81
C SER A 113 -15.16 -9.94 -8.43
N GLU A 114 -16.37 -9.93 -7.90
CA GLU A 114 -17.56 -10.55 -8.51
C GLU A 114 -18.27 -9.60 -9.49
N CYS A 115 -17.86 -8.34 -9.54
CA CYS A 115 -18.44 -7.33 -10.41
C CYS A 115 -17.98 -7.51 -11.88
N GLY A 116 -18.80 -7.03 -12.81
CA GLY A 116 -18.40 -6.94 -14.22
C GLY A 116 -17.27 -5.94 -14.45
N ALA A 117 -16.57 -6.07 -15.58
CA ALA A 117 -15.38 -5.28 -15.89
C ALA A 117 -15.61 -3.76 -15.82
N ASP A 118 -16.74 -3.26 -16.35
CA ASP A 118 -17.05 -1.82 -16.34
C ASP A 118 -17.19 -1.28 -14.91
N GLU A 119 -17.80 -2.05 -14.00
CA GLU A 119 -17.95 -1.68 -12.62
C GLU A 119 -16.60 -1.71 -11.88
N VAL A 120 -15.77 -2.72 -12.14
CA VAL A 120 -14.40 -2.81 -11.58
C VAL A 120 -13.57 -1.61 -12.04
N MET A 121 -13.65 -1.23 -13.32
CA MET A 121 -12.96 -0.05 -13.84
C MET A 121 -13.41 1.23 -13.12
N ARG A 122 -14.71 1.42 -12.95
CA ARG A 122 -15.27 2.59 -12.25
C ARG A 122 -14.78 2.66 -10.79
N LEU A 123 -14.78 1.54 -10.08
CA LEU A 123 -14.30 1.46 -8.70
C LEU A 123 -12.79 1.76 -8.61
N LEU A 124 -11.98 1.17 -9.50
CA LEU A 124 -10.54 1.44 -9.54
C LEU A 124 -10.22 2.90 -9.87
N ASP A 125 -10.98 3.54 -10.75
CA ASP A 125 -10.83 4.96 -11.04
C ASP A 125 -11.13 5.81 -9.80
N GLY A 126 -12.17 5.47 -9.03
CA GLY A 126 -12.47 6.08 -7.75
C GLY A 126 -11.33 5.95 -6.74
N MET A 127 -10.80 4.74 -6.59
CA MET A 127 -9.66 4.47 -5.71
C MET A 127 -8.41 5.26 -6.10
N ASN A 128 -8.11 5.33 -7.41
CA ASN A 128 -6.99 6.12 -7.93
C ASN A 128 -7.20 7.62 -7.70
N GLU A 129 -8.43 8.11 -7.83
CA GLU A 129 -8.77 9.51 -7.54
C GLU A 129 -8.62 9.82 -6.04
N ALA A 130 -9.09 8.95 -5.16
CA ALA A 130 -8.88 9.09 -3.73
C ALA A 130 -7.38 9.15 -3.36
N ALA A 131 -6.56 8.30 -3.99
CA ALA A 131 -5.10 8.35 -3.81
C ALA A 131 -4.50 9.68 -4.31
N ARG A 132 -4.99 10.24 -5.42
CA ARG A 132 -4.55 11.56 -5.93
C ARG A 132 -4.87 12.69 -4.93
N GLN A 133 -6.01 12.63 -4.25
CA GLN A 133 -6.38 13.60 -3.20
C GLN A 133 -5.43 13.56 -2.00
N LEU A 134 -4.73 12.44 -1.78
CA LEU A 134 -3.66 12.32 -0.79
C LEU A 134 -2.30 12.84 -1.31
N GLY A 135 -2.21 13.24 -2.57
CA GLY A 135 -0.99 13.74 -3.21
C GLY A 135 -0.27 12.73 -4.10
N CYS A 136 -0.79 11.52 -4.26
CA CYS A 136 -0.20 10.52 -5.13
C CYS A 136 -0.30 10.95 -6.61
N GLN A 137 0.85 11.03 -7.29
CA GLN A 137 0.89 11.39 -8.71
C GLN A 137 1.09 10.19 -9.63
N MET A 138 1.19 8.99 -9.05
CA MET A 138 1.28 7.77 -9.85
C MET A 138 -0.02 7.50 -10.58
N PRO A 139 0.02 7.11 -11.87
CA PRO A 139 -1.19 6.78 -12.62
C PRO A 139 -1.90 5.53 -12.10
N ALA A 140 -1.18 4.59 -11.50
CA ALA A 140 -1.71 3.34 -10.97
C ALA A 140 -1.00 2.95 -9.64
N PRO A 141 -1.27 3.66 -8.52
CA PRO A 141 -0.55 3.46 -7.27
C PRO A 141 -0.73 2.05 -6.68
N PHE A 142 -1.92 1.48 -6.77
CA PHE A 142 -2.19 0.13 -6.26
C PHE A 142 -1.47 -0.94 -7.07
N MET A 143 -1.40 -0.80 -8.39
CA MET A 143 -0.62 -1.69 -9.23
C MET A 143 0.87 -1.61 -8.89
N THR A 144 1.41 -0.42 -8.67
CA THR A 144 2.80 -0.24 -8.24
C THR A 144 3.02 -0.86 -6.86
N LEU A 145 2.10 -0.62 -5.91
CA LEU A 145 2.18 -1.18 -4.56
C LEU A 145 2.20 -2.71 -4.56
N SER A 146 1.47 -3.36 -5.48
CA SER A 146 1.44 -4.82 -5.59
C SER A 146 2.78 -5.45 -6.00
N PHE A 147 3.68 -4.68 -6.62
CA PHE A 147 4.98 -5.15 -7.06
C PHE A 147 6.15 -4.77 -6.15
N VAL A 148 5.97 -3.76 -5.30
CA VAL A 148 7.08 -3.27 -4.44
C VAL A 148 7.58 -4.33 -3.47
N SER A 149 6.69 -5.19 -2.99
CA SER A 149 7.01 -6.28 -2.05
C SER A 149 7.23 -7.64 -2.72
N LEU A 150 7.33 -7.69 -4.05
CA LEU A 150 7.53 -8.93 -4.78
C LEU A 150 8.93 -9.50 -4.48
N PRO A 151 9.04 -10.73 -3.93
CA PRO A 151 10.33 -11.26 -3.47
C PRO A 151 11.25 -11.70 -4.61
N THR A 152 10.78 -11.75 -5.85
CA THR A 152 11.52 -12.33 -6.99
C THR A 152 12.03 -11.29 -8.00
N VAL A 153 11.59 -10.05 -7.94
CA VAL A 153 11.92 -9.01 -8.92
C VAL A 153 12.75 -7.86 -8.34
N PRO A 154 12.40 -7.27 -7.18
CA PRO A 154 13.26 -6.27 -6.55
C PRO A 154 14.49 -6.94 -5.93
N GLU A 155 15.63 -6.23 -5.92
CA GLU A 155 16.83 -6.70 -5.23
C GLU A 155 16.60 -6.80 -3.71
N LEU A 156 15.72 -5.96 -3.18
CA LEU A 156 15.25 -6.01 -1.79
C LEU A 156 13.76 -6.36 -1.77
N GLY A 157 13.42 -7.56 -1.31
CA GLY A 157 12.05 -7.95 -0.96
C GLY A 157 11.79 -7.75 0.54
N LEU A 158 10.58 -7.33 0.89
CA LEU A 158 10.12 -7.21 2.29
C LEU A 158 9.34 -8.44 2.73
#